data_1764a045e8098d349135fdf4a8bbad8f
#
_entry.id   1764a045e8098d349135fdf4a8bbad8f
#
_cell.length_a   1.000
_cell.length_b   1.000
_cell.length_c   1.000
_cell.angle_alpha   90.00
_cell.angle_beta   90.00
_cell.angle_gamma   90.00
#
_symmetry.space_group_name_H-M   'P 1'
#
loop_
_entity.id
_entity.type
_entity.pdbx_description
1 polymer ?
#
loop_
_entity_poly.entity_id
_entity_poly.type
_entity_poly.pdbx_seq_one_letter_code
_entity_poly.pdbx_strand_id
1 'polypeptide(L)'
;MKLLSLYSGSKAKQLGVFLAVLYLPTVVANGAYWAQCDSIYAFFGIFALYLGLSEKGVGAMISLAACLAFKLQAVFIIPVFFILLLAKKIRWTQLLVFPAAYIVFMLPAVIAGAPLWDTLTLYFSQAGTVGDAMNYNAPSLTSMFSWSGDTAKSARVLIIAAFLLVAAVYVAAILLRKRLSDRVILGFALILAMGIPYLLPHMHDRYFFIPGVLALVLAASDLRFAPVPVLAELASLHCYYAYFSRYYLFQPRIGGELMLAALLLCIAYTAVYVRKARKFEINP
;
A
#
# COMPACT_ATOMS: atom_id res chain seq x y z
N MET A 1 12.83 -8.77 5.10
CA MET A 1 14.31 -8.74 5.29
C MET A 1 15.02 -7.81 4.30
N LYS A 2 14.93 -8.03 3.00
CA LYS A 2 15.67 -7.23 1.98
C LYS A 2 15.40 -5.71 2.05
N LEU A 3 14.14 -5.28 2.18
CA LEU A 3 13.84 -3.85 2.31
C LEU A 3 14.45 -3.25 3.59
N LEU A 4 14.39 -3.95 4.71
CA LEU A 4 14.99 -3.47 5.97
C LEU A 4 16.53 -3.45 5.90
N SER A 5 17.17 -4.30 5.07
CA SER A 5 18.63 -4.31 4.95
C SER A 5 19.19 -3.01 4.37
N LEU A 6 18.38 -2.19 3.71
CA LEU A 6 18.75 -0.84 3.26
C LEU A 6 18.96 0.14 4.43
N TYR A 7 18.42 -0.18 5.60
CA TYR A 7 18.42 0.72 6.77
C TYR A 7 19.11 0.15 7.99
N SER A 8 19.35 -1.16 8.02
CA SER A 8 19.96 -1.87 9.15
C SER A 8 20.80 -3.04 8.68
N GLY A 9 22.09 -3.03 9.01
CA GLY A 9 23.01 -4.16 8.81
C GLY A 9 22.79 -5.33 9.77
N SER A 10 22.03 -5.14 10.87
CA SER A 10 21.80 -6.17 11.89
C SER A 10 20.95 -7.32 11.34
N LYS A 11 21.56 -8.50 11.22
CA LYS A 11 20.86 -9.74 10.82
C LYS A 11 19.80 -10.17 11.82
N ALA A 12 20.08 -10.00 13.12
CA ALA A 12 19.11 -10.29 14.17
C ALA A 12 17.84 -9.42 14.03
N LYS A 13 18.01 -8.12 13.75
CA LYS A 13 16.88 -7.21 13.52
C LYS A 13 16.10 -7.58 12.25
N GLN A 14 16.80 -7.91 11.17
CA GLN A 14 16.16 -8.37 9.93
C GLN A 14 15.36 -9.66 10.13
N LEU A 15 15.93 -10.63 10.88
CA LEU A 15 15.23 -11.87 11.23
C LEU A 15 14.05 -11.62 12.15
N GLY A 16 14.22 -10.77 13.17
CA GLY A 16 13.12 -10.38 14.07
C GLY A 16 11.92 -9.78 13.33
N VAL A 17 12.16 -8.88 12.37
CA VAL A 17 11.08 -8.31 11.54
C VAL A 17 10.47 -9.36 10.60
N PHE A 18 11.29 -10.27 10.04
CA PHE A 18 10.77 -11.37 9.24
C PHE A 18 9.81 -12.25 10.05
N LEU A 19 10.20 -12.65 11.26
CA LEU A 19 9.35 -13.42 12.16
C LEU A 19 8.10 -12.60 12.56
N ALA A 20 8.25 -11.31 12.89
CA ALA A 20 7.14 -10.45 13.23
C ALA A 20 6.11 -10.35 12.10
N VAL A 21 6.55 -10.29 10.82
CA VAL A 21 5.63 -10.32 9.67
C VAL A 21 4.94 -11.68 9.55
N LEU A 22 5.66 -12.79 9.72
CA LEU A 22 5.06 -14.14 9.62
C LEU A 22 4.00 -14.38 10.70
N TYR A 23 4.20 -13.86 11.90
CA TYR A 23 3.30 -14.01 13.04
C TYR A 23 2.39 -12.82 13.27
N LEU A 24 2.38 -11.83 12.37
CA LEU A 24 1.44 -10.72 12.45
C LEU A 24 0.02 -11.29 12.38
N PRO A 25 -0.87 -11.00 13.34
CA PRO A 25 -2.18 -11.65 13.40
C PRO A 25 -3.00 -11.51 12.12
N THR A 26 -2.95 -10.35 11.45
CA THR A 26 -3.63 -10.15 10.16
C THR A 26 -3.00 -11.00 9.04
N VAL A 27 -1.69 -11.21 9.04
CA VAL A 27 -1.00 -12.07 8.04
C VAL A 27 -1.39 -13.54 8.25
N VAL A 28 -1.38 -14.01 9.50
CA VAL A 28 -1.81 -15.37 9.85
C VAL A 28 -3.28 -15.58 9.51
N ALA A 29 -4.14 -14.66 9.93
CA ALA A 29 -5.57 -14.75 9.67
C ALA A 29 -5.89 -14.71 8.16
N ASN A 30 -5.22 -13.85 7.40
CA ASN A 30 -5.41 -13.75 5.96
C ASN A 30 -4.95 -15.00 5.20
N GLY A 31 -3.73 -15.46 5.44
CA GLY A 31 -3.15 -16.56 4.69
C GLY A 31 -3.61 -17.94 5.19
N ALA A 32 -3.40 -18.23 6.48
CA ALA A 32 -3.61 -19.56 7.03
C ALA A 32 -5.08 -19.86 7.34
N TYR A 33 -5.84 -18.87 7.81
CA TYR A 33 -7.23 -19.08 8.21
C TYR A 33 -8.21 -18.77 7.07
N TRP A 34 -8.00 -17.69 6.33
CA TRP A 34 -8.90 -17.24 5.24
C TRP A 34 -8.51 -17.79 3.87
N ALA A 35 -7.31 -18.36 3.73
CA ALA A 35 -6.75 -18.85 2.46
C ALA A 35 -6.70 -17.78 1.37
N GLN A 36 -6.45 -16.51 1.72
CA GLN A 36 -6.28 -15.42 0.77
C GLN A 36 -4.85 -15.37 0.23
N CYS A 37 -4.70 -14.88 -1.00
CA CYS A 37 -3.40 -14.74 -1.67
C CYS A 37 -2.71 -13.38 -1.43
N ASP A 38 -3.12 -12.61 -0.41
CA ASP A 38 -2.64 -11.25 -0.21
C ASP A 38 -1.13 -11.17 0.06
N SER A 39 -0.55 -12.20 0.68
CA SER A 39 0.89 -12.31 0.89
C SER A 39 1.68 -12.37 -0.42
N ILE A 40 1.11 -12.94 -1.50
CA ILE A 40 1.78 -13.09 -2.80
C ILE A 40 1.93 -11.73 -3.46
N TYR A 41 0.83 -10.99 -3.67
CA TYR A 41 0.93 -9.69 -4.31
C TYR A 41 1.70 -8.67 -3.45
N ALA A 42 1.55 -8.75 -2.12
CA ALA A 42 2.28 -7.90 -1.19
C ALA A 42 3.79 -8.15 -1.25
N PHE A 43 4.22 -9.42 -1.35
CA PHE A 43 5.63 -9.76 -1.59
C PHE A 43 6.16 -9.03 -2.82
N PHE A 44 5.48 -9.17 -3.98
CA PHE A 44 5.93 -8.55 -5.21
C PHE A 44 5.91 -7.02 -5.15
N GLY A 45 4.91 -6.41 -4.52
CA GLY A 45 4.83 -4.96 -4.34
C GLY A 45 5.96 -4.40 -3.46
N ILE A 46 6.21 -5.03 -2.31
CA ILE A 46 7.29 -4.63 -1.39
C ILE A 46 8.67 -4.94 -1.99
N PHE A 47 8.81 -6.04 -2.74
CA PHE A 47 10.05 -6.38 -3.44
C PHE A 47 10.33 -5.42 -4.59
N ALA A 48 9.31 -5.00 -5.34
CA ALA A 48 9.43 -3.94 -6.34
C ALA A 48 9.93 -2.63 -5.72
N LEU A 49 9.40 -2.24 -4.57
CA LEU A 49 9.86 -1.06 -3.85
C LEU A 49 11.32 -1.19 -3.40
N TYR A 50 11.73 -2.36 -2.86
CA TYR A 50 13.12 -2.64 -2.54
C TYR A 50 14.04 -2.50 -3.75
N LEU A 51 13.66 -3.10 -4.89
CA LEU A 51 14.44 -3.04 -6.13
C LEU A 51 14.52 -1.61 -6.67
N GLY A 52 13.42 -0.85 -6.61
CA GLY A 52 13.40 0.55 -7.01
C GLY A 52 14.32 1.41 -6.16
N LEU A 53 14.28 1.28 -4.83
CA LEU A 53 15.20 1.97 -3.91
C LEU A 53 16.65 1.56 -4.11
N SER A 54 16.90 0.30 -4.52
CA SER A 54 18.23 -0.23 -4.87
C SER A 54 18.68 0.10 -6.31
N GLU A 55 17.98 0.99 -7.00
CA GLU A 55 18.26 1.45 -8.37
C GLU A 55 18.20 0.33 -9.44
N LYS A 56 17.54 -0.80 -9.13
CA LYS A 56 17.31 -1.94 -10.03
C LYS A 56 15.97 -1.79 -10.76
N GLY A 57 15.82 -0.72 -11.56
CA GLY A 57 14.54 -0.29 -12.10
C GLY A 57 13.85 -1.33 -12.99
N VAL A 58 14.57 -2.09 -13.84
CA VAL A 58 13.97 -3.16 -14.66
C VAL A 58 13.34 -4.24 -13.77
N GLY A 59 14.09 -4.75 -12.78
CA GLY A 59 13.58 -5.74 -11.83
C GLY A 59 12.39 -5.20 -11.00
N ALA A 60 12.44 -3.91 -10.64
CA ALA A 60 11.35 -3.23 -9.94
C ALA A 60 10.06 -3.24 -10.77
N MET A 61 10.14 -2.94 -12.07
CA MET A 61 8.99 -2.93 -12.97
C MET A 61 8.44 -4.33 -13.23
N ILE A 62 9.30 -5.34 -13.38
CA ILE A 62 8.86 -6.74 -13.52
C ILE A 62 8.13 -7.18 -12.24
N SER A 63 8.70 -6.89 -11.06
CA SER A 63 8.06 -7.25 -9.80
C SER A 63 6.74 -6.52 -9.58
N LEU A 64 6.65 -5.23 -9.97
CA LEU A 64 5.41 -4.46 -9.90
C LEU A 64 4.34 -5.02 -10.85
N ALA A 65 4.73 -5.45 -12.05
CA ALA A 65 3.83 -6.10 -12.99
C ALA A 65 3.30 -7.44 -12.45
N ALA A 66 4.17 -8.25 -11.82
CA ALA A 66 3.74 -9.45 -11.11
C ALA A 66 2.75 -9.13 -9.98
N CYS A 67 3.02 -8.08 -9.19
CA CYS A 67 2.10 -7.61 -8.14
C CYS A 67 0.70 -7.34 -8.72
N LEU A 68 0.61 -6.59 -9.83
CA LEU A 68 -0.66 -6.31 -10.50
C LEU A 68 -1.29 -7.56 -11.11
N ALA A 69 -0.49 -8.44 -11.71
CA ALA A 69 -1.00 -9.68 -12.32
C ALA A 69 -1.68 -10.60 -11.29
N PHE A 70 -1.21 -10.59 -10.03
CA PHE A 70 -1.84 -11.35 -8.95
C PHE A 70 -3.08 -10.67 -8.38
N LYS A 71 -3.08 -9.33 -8.26
CA LYS A 71 -4.19 -8.64 -7.60
C LYS A 71 -4.27 -7.14 -7.95
N LEU A 72 -5.48 -6.67 -8.24
CA LEU A 72 -5.75 -5.26 -8.57
C LEU A 72 -5.25 -4.27 -7.50
N GLN A 73 -5.24 -4.66 -6.22
CA GLN A 73 -4.79 -3.82 -5.10
C GLN A 73 -3.35 -3.32 -5.24
N ALA A 74 -2.56 -3.85 -6.18
CA ALA A 74 -1.28 -3.29 -6.59
C ALA A 74 -1.38 -1.80 -6.99
N VAL A 75 -2.55 -1.33 -7.44
CA VAL A 75 -2.79 0.07 -7.82
C VAL A 75 -2.52 1.05 -6.67
N PHE A 76 -2.59 0.62 -5.41
CA PHE A 76 -2.33 1.47 -4.26
C PHE A 76 -0.83 1.77 -4.06
N ILE A 77 0.06 0.94 -4.59
CA ILE A 77 1.51 1.16 -4.50
C ILE A 77 2.13 1.66 -5.81
N ILE A 78 1.46 1.48 -6.95
CA ILE A 78 1.94 1.95 -8.27
C ILE A 78 2.36 3.43 -8.24
N PRO A 79 1.60 4.36 -7.63
CA PRO A 79 1.96 5.78 -7.60
C PRO A 79 3.34 6.08 -7.01
N VAL A 80 3.86 5.20 -6.15
CA VAL A 80 5.19 5.36 -5.54
C VAL A 80 6.32 5.35 -6.58
N PHE A 81 6.13 4.65 -7.70
CA PHE A 81 7.17 4.52 -8.73
C PHE A 81 7.40 5.81 -9.51
N PHE A 82 6.41 6.72 -9.57
CA PHE A 82 6.64 8.08 -10.05
C PHE A 82 7.50 8.89 -9.08
N ILE A 83 7.40 8.64 -7.76
CA ILE A 83 8.28 9.28 -6.77
C ILE A 83 9.70 8.75 -6.91
N LEU A 84 9.89 7.45 -7.16
CA LEU A 84 11.20 6.86 -7.45
C LEU A 84 11.81 7.45 -8.73
N LEU A 85 10.99 7.74 -9.75
CA LEU A 85 11.43 8.43 -10.96
C LEU A 85 11.89 9.87 -10.65
N LEU A 86 11.12 10.65 -9.87
CA LEU A 86 11.49 12.00 -9.42
C LEU A 86 12.77 12.00 -8.59
N ALA A 87 12.97 10.96 -7.78
CA ALA A 87 14.19 10.75 -6.98
C ALA A 87 15.38 10.23 -7.82
N LYS A 88 15.21 10.03 -9.14
CA LYS A 88 16.20 9.45 -10.07
C LYS A 88 16.67 8.04 -9.68
N LYS A 89 15.90 7.32 -8.88
CA LYS A 89 16.18 5.91 -8.51
C LYS A 89 15.87 4.95 -9.65
N ILE A 90 14.96 5.31 -10.53
CA ILE A 90 14.61 4.57 -11.76
C ILE A 90 14.61 5.54 -12.94
N ARG A 91 14.72 5.01 -14.16
CA ARG A 91 14.69 5.79 -15.41
C ARG A 91 13.31 5.70 -16.05
N TRP A 92 12.88 6.76 -16.74
CA TRP A 92 11.59 6.79 -17.44
C TRP A 92 11.43 5.63 -18.45
N THR A 93 12.52 5.25 -19.15
CA THR A 93 12.52 4.13 -20.11
C THR A 93 12.23 2.79 -19.44
N GLN A 94 12.59 2.62 -18.16
CA GLN A 94 12.32 1.40 -17.41
C GLN A 94 10.84 1.23 -17.08
N LEU A 95 10.05 2.34 -17.05
CA LEU A 95 8.60 2.25 -16.87
C LEU A 95 7.92 1.43 -17.97
N LEU A 96 8.48 1.40 -19.19
CA LEU A 96 7.95 0.62 -20.31
C LEU A 96 8.06 -0.90 -20.08
N VAL A 97 8.93 -1.32 -19.15
CA VAL A 97 9.05 -2.73 -18.75
C VAL A 97 7.79 -3.21 -18.02
N PHE A 98 7.12 -2.32 -17.29
CA PHE A 98 5.92 -2.68 -16.53
C PHE A 98 4.78 -3.23 -17.42
N PRO A 99 4.27 -2.51 -18.42
CA PRO A 99 3.22 -3.05 -19.29
C PRO A 99 3.71 -4.26 -20.10
N ALA A 100 4.96 -4.29 -20.56
CA ALA A 100 5.50 -5.44 -21.28
C ALA A 100 5.52 -6.70 -20.39
N ALA A 101 6.00 -6.58 -19.14
CA ALA A 101 6.02 -7.68 -18.18
C ALA A 101 4.58 -8.12 -17.80
N TYR A 102 3.65 -7.18 -17.64
CA TYR A 102 2.25 -7.50 -17.36
C TYR A 102 1.64 -8.37 -18.48
N ILE A 103 1.86 -8.01 -19.75
CA ILE A 103 1.42 -8.81 -20.88
C ILE A 103 2.02 -10.24 -20.81
N VAL A 104 3.32 -10.35 -20.52
CA VAL A 104 3.98 -11.65 -20.37
C VAL A 104 3.36 -12.50 -19.27
N PHE A 105 3.01 -11.90 -18.11
CA PHE A 105 2.34 -12.62 -17.04
C PHE A 105 0.92 -13.06 -17.37
N MET A 106 0.25 -12.41 -18.33
CA MET A 106 -1.09 -12.81 -18.80
C MET A 106 -1.04 -13.94 -19.86
N LEU A 107 0.11 -14.15 -20.53
CA LEU A 107 0.24 -15.16 -21.60
C LEU A 107 -0.17 -16.58 -21.18
N PRO A 108 0.10 -17.10 -19.97
CA PRO A 108 -0.34 -18.45 -19.60
C PRO A 108 -1.86 -18.64 -19.72
N ALA A 109 -2.66 -17.63 -19.32
CA ALA A 109 -4.11 -17.69 -19.48
C ALA A 109 -4.54 -17.67 -20.95
N VAL A 110 -3.87 -16.86 -21.77
CA VAL A 110 -4.14 -16.77 -23.22
C VAL A 110 -3.77 -18.08 -23.91
N ILE A 111 -2.64 -18.69 -23.57
CA ILE A 111 -2.22 -20.00 -24.10
C ILE A 111 -3.22 -21.10 -23.69
N ALA A 112 -3.81 -20.98 -22.50
CA ALA A 112 -4.86 -21.87 -22.03
C ALA A 112 -6.24 -21.63 -22.67
N GLY A 113 -6.35 -20.67 -23.62
CA GLY A 113 -7.56 -20.40 -24.41
C GLY A 113 -8.37 -19.17 -23.95
N ALA A 114 -7.90 -18.38 -22.97
CA ALA A 114 -8.59 -17.15 -22.60
C ALA A 114 -8.39 -16.07 -23.70
N PRO A 115 -9.44 -15.28 -24.05
CA PRO A 115 -9.30 -14.18 -24.99
C PRO A 115 -8.28 -13.15 -24.50
N LEU A 116 -7.34 -12.76 -25.36
CA LEU A 116 -6.26 -11.84 -25.00
C LEU A 116 -6.79 -10.52 -24.43
N TRP A 117 -7.78 -9.92 -25.11
CA TRP A 117 -8.33 -8.64 -24.70
C TRP A 117 -9.02 -8.71 -23.34
N ASP A 118 -9.84 -9.71 -23.12
CA ASP A 118 -10.55 -9.90 -21.84
C ASP A 118 -9.58 -10.14 -20.70
N THR A 119 -8.49 -10.88 -20.97
CA THR A 119 -7.43 -11.14 -20.00
C THR A 119 -6.68 -9.86 -19.62
N LEU A 120 -6.33 -9.01 -20.60
CA LEU A 120 -5.61 -7.76 -20.36
C LEU A 120 -6.50 -6.70 -19.68
N THR A 121 -7.81 -6.72 -19.96
CA THR A 121 -8.77 -5.74 -19.44
C THR A 121 -9.58 -6.25 -18.24
N LEU A 122 -9.24 -7.42 -17.70
CA LEU A 122 -9.96 -8.09 -16.61
C LEU A 122 -10.30 -7.15 -15.45
N TYR A 123 -9.36 -6.31 -15.03
CA TYR A 123 -9.57 -5.41 -13.90
C TYR A 123 -10.53 -4.26 -14.18
N PHE A 124 -10.70 -3.85 -15.45
CA PHE A 124 -11.71 -2.86 -15.82
C PHE A 124 -13.11 -3.45 -15.75
N SER A 125 -13.30 -4.71 -16.15
CA SER A 125 -14.58 -5.39 -16.00
C SER A 125 -14.92 -5.69 -14.54
N GLN A 126 -13.92 -6.07 -13.72
CA GLN A 126 -14.11 -6.28 -12.29
C GLN A 126 -14.50 -5.02 -11.53
N ALA A 127 -14.02 -3.85 -11.94
CA ALA A 127 -14.41 -2.58 -11.31
C ALA A 127 -15.92 -2.31 -11.41
N GLY A 128 -16.59 -2.82 -12.44
CA GLY A 128 -18.04 -2.74 -12.60
C GLY A 128 -18.84 -3.78 -11.82
N THR A 129 -18.19 -4.80 -11.25
CA THR A 129 -18.85 -5.89 -10.48
C THR A 129 -18.77 -5.70 -8.97
N VAL A 130 -18.11 -4.65 -8.49
CA VAL A 130 -18.12 -4.29 -7.06
C VAL A 130 -19.52 -3.81 -6.71
N GLY A 131 -20.15 -4.44 -5.72
CA GLY A 131 -21.52 -4.07 -5.31
C GLY A 131 -21.62 -2.63 -4.78
N ASP A 132 -22.84 -2.17 -4.51
CA ASP A 132 -23.16 -0.77 -4.20
C ASP A 132 -22.85 -0.32 -2.76
N ALA A 133 -22.42 -1.24 -1.88
CA ALA A 133 -22.10 -0.89 -0.49
C ALA A 133 -20.88 0.03 -0.43
N MET A 134 -21.01 1.16 0.25
CA MET A 134 -19.92 2.13 0.41
C MET A 134 -18.71 1.56 1.15
N ASN A 135 -18.91 0.51 1.96
CA ASN A 135 -17.87 -0.16 2.72
C ASN A 135 -18.13 -1.66 2.78
N TYR A 136 -17.12 -2.47 2.52
CA TYR A 136 -17.13 -3.91 2.69
C TYR A 136 -16.24 -4.30 3.85
N ASN A 137 -16.59 -3.83 5.05
CA ASN A 137 -15.88 -4.11 6.29
C ASN A 137 -14.42 -3.60 6.34
N ALA A 138 -14.10 -2.54 5.59
CA ALA A 138 -12.76 -1.95 5.60
C ALA A 138 -12.59 -0.96 6.75
N PRO A 139 -11.41 -0.89 7.40
CA PRO A 139 -11.07 0.14 8.37
C PRO A 139 -10.73 1.46 7.67
N SER A 140 -11.73 2.09 7.05
CA SER A 140 -11.56 3.25 6.16
C SER A 140 -12.50 4.38 6.55
N LEU A 141 -12.37 5.52 5.88
CA LEU A 141 -13.25 6.68 6.10
C LEU A 141 -14.72 6.30 5.98
N THR A 142 -15.04 5.38 5.06
CA THR A 142 -16.42 4.95 4.83
C THR A 142 -17.02 4.15 5.98
N SER A 143 -16.21 3.57 6.88
CA SER A 143 -16.73 2.89 8.09
C SER A 143 -17.15 3.84 9.21
N MET A 144 -16.79 5.13 9.09
CA MET A 144 -17.07 6.12 10.13
C MET A 144 -18.45 6.76 10.02
N PHE A 145 -19.15 6.54 8.91
CA PHE A 145 -20.43 7.19 8.61
C PHE A 145 -21.50 6.18 8.22
N SER A 146 -22.75 6.52 8.51
CA SER A 146 -23.90 5.82 7.95
C SER A 146 -24.24 6.43 6.59
N TRP A 147 -24.26 5.59 5.57
CA TRP A 147 -24.48 6.01 4.20
C TRP A 147 -25.97 5.86 3.83
N SER A 148 -26.63 6.97 3.52
CA SER A 148 -28.02 7.04 3.06
C SER A 148 -28.13 8.06 1.93
N GLY A 149 -29.15 7.96 1.10
CA GLY A 149 -29.35 8.86 -0.04
C GLY A 149 -28.51 8.51 -1.26
N ASP A 150 -27.98 9.52 -1.97
CA ASP A 150 -27.19 9.33 -3.21
C ASP A 150 -25.76 8.85 -2.90
N THR A 151 -25.59 7.54 -2.74
CA THR A 151 -24.30 6.90 -2.51
C THR A 151 -23.35 7.05 -3.70
N ALA A 152 -23.88 7.14 -4.93
CA ALA A 152 -23.06 7.33 -6.13
C ALA A 152 -22.38 8.71 -6.15
N LYS A 153 -23.07 9.75 -5.69
CA LYS A 153 -22.47 11.09 -5.53
C LYS A 153 -21.39 11.07 -4.46
N SER A 154 -21.65 10.44 -3.32
CA SER A 154 -20.69 10.31 -2.22
C SER A 154 -19.46 9.51 -2.66
N ALA A 155 -19.63 8.40 -3.39
CA ALA A 155 -18.55 7.61 -3.94
C ALA A 155 -17.65 8.44 -4.88
N ARG A 156 -18.23 9.25 -5.79
CA ARG A 156 -17.46 10.15 -6.66
C ARG A 156 -16.64 11.16 -5.88
N VAL A 157 -17.19 11.76 -4.82
CA VAL A 157 -16.45 12.69 -3.96
C VAL A 157 -15.25 12.00 -3.31
N LEU A 158 -15.41 10.78 -2.81
CA LEU A 158 -14.33 10.02 -2.18
C LEU A 158 -13.26 9.60 -3.18
N ILE A 159 -13.63 9.22 -4.39
CA ILE A 159 -12.68 8.94 -5.48
C ILE A 159 -11.86 10.20 -5.79
N ILE A 160 -12.51 11.37 -5.91
CA ILE A 160 -11.80 12.64 -6.12
C ILE A 160 -10.86 12.93 -4.94
N ALA A 161 -11.29 12.70 -3.69
CA ALA A 161 -10.42 12.88 -2.52
C ALA A 161 -9.18 11.97 -2.56
N ALA A 162 -9.31 10.72 -3.00
CA ALA A 162 -8.18 9.81 -3.18
C ALA A 162 -7.21 10.32 -4.28
N PHE A 163 -7.72 10.83 -5.40
CA PHE A 163 -6.88 11.45 -6.43
C PHE A 163 -6.19 12.72 -5.91
N LEU A 164 -6.88 13.54 -5.12
CA LEU A 164 -6.28 14.74 -4.50
C LEU A 164 -5.17 14.37 -3.51
N LEU A 165 -5.31 13.28 -2.76
CA LEU A 165 -4.23 12.75 -1.91
C LEU A 165 -3.00 12.40 -2.76
N VAL A 166 -3.18 11.66 -3.86
CA VAL A 166 -2.07 11.29 -4.76
C VAL A 166 -1.42 12.55 -5.33
N ALA A 167 -2.21 13.51 -5.80
CA ALA A 167 -1.73 14.78 -6.32
C ALA A 167 -0.95 15.57 -5.26
N ALA A 168 -1.46 15.65 -4.02
CA ALA A 168 -0.79 16.33 -2.90
C ALA A 168 0.57 15.68 -2.58
N VAL A 169 0.64 14.34 -2.57
CA VAL A 169 1.90 13.61 -2.36
C VAL A 169 2.87 13.87 -3.51
N TYR A 170 2.41 13.93 -4.76
CA TYR A 170 3.27 14.24 -5.90
C TYR A 170 3.78 15.69 -5.87
N VAL A 171 2.92 16.66 -5.54
CA VAL A 171 3.34 18.05 -5.35
C VAL A 171 4.39 18.13 -4.24
N ALA A 172 4.17 17.47 -3.11
CA ALA A 172 5.16 17.40 -2.03
C ALA A 172 6.48 16.76 -2.52
N ALA A 173 6.43 15.66 -3.26
CA ALA A 173 7.62 14.99 -3.81
C ALA A 173 8.37 15.89 -4.80
N ILE A 174 7.68 16.64 -5.67
CA ILE A 174 8.28 17.59 -6.60
C ILE A 174 8.97 18.72 -5.84
N LEU A 175 8.29 19.33 -4.87
CA LEU A 175 8.84 20.41 -4.04
C LEU A 175 10.04 19.93 -3.21
N LEU A 176 10.05 18.66 -2.82
CA LEU A 176 11.06 18.03 -1.99
C LEU A 176 12.08 17.22 -2.81
N ARG A 177 12.10 17.33 -4.14
CA ARG A 177 12.92 16.47 -5.03
C ARG A 177 14.39 16.35 -4.65
N LYS A 178 14.98 17.42 -4.09
CA LYS A 178 16.36 17.44 -3.59
C LYS A 178 16.53 16.74 -2.22
N ARG A 179 15.42 16.39 -1.54
CA ARG A 179 15.37 15.82 -0.19
C ARG A 179 14.70 14.46 -0.12
N LEU A 180 14.47 13.83 -1.27
CA LEU A 180 13.84 12.52 -1.38
C LEU A 180 14.83 11.42 -0.97
N SER A 181 15.15 11.37 0.33
CA SER A 181 15.88 10.21 0.88
C SER A 181 15.01 8.95 0.83
N ASP A 182 15.63 7.78 0.88
CA ASP A 182 14.92 6.50 0.86
C ASP A 182 13.86 6.40 1.97
N ARG A 183 14.10 7.00 3.14
CA ARG A 183 13.12 7.04 4.25
C ARG A 183 11.93 7.93 3.94
N VAL A 184 12.12 9.05 3.26
CA VAL A 184 11.03 9.94 2.81
C VAL A 184 10.20 9.22 1.75
N ILE A 185 10.84 8.54 0.82
CA ILE A 185 10.15 7.74 -0.22
C ILE A 185 9.32 6.63 0.42
N LEU A 186 9.87 5.90 1.41
CA LEU A 186 9.12 4.89 2.15
C LEU A 186 7.93 5.48 2.93
N GLY A 187 8.11 6.66 3.52
CA GLY A 187 7.01 7.38 4.16
C GLY A 187 5.90 7.71 3.17
N PHE A 188 6.23 8.23 2.00
CA PHE A 188 5.26 8.48 0.94
C PHE A 188 4.63 7.18 0.42
N ALA A 189 5.41 6.10 0.31
CA ALA A 189 4.87 4.79 -0.06
C ALA A 189 3.81 4.30 0.93
N LEU A 190 4.07 4.44 2.22
CA LEU A 190 3.10 4.06 3.24
C LEU A 190 1.87 4.98 3.26
N ILE A 191 2.06 6.30 3.10
CA ILE A 191 0.95 7.26 3.00
C ILE A 191 0.03 6.92 1.81
N LEU A 192 0.60 6.62 0.64
CA LEU A 192 -0.19 6.26 -0.54
C LEU A 192 -0.87 4.90 -0.38
N ALA A 193 -0.11 3.87 0.03
CA ALA A 193 -0.65 2.52 0.17
C ALA A 193 -1.76 2.43 1.25
N MET A 194 -1.71 3.26 2.29
CA MET A 194 -2.72 3.34 3.35
C MET A 194 -3.82 4.34 3.01
N GLY A 195 -3.46 5.53 2.52
CA GLY A 195 -4.39 6.64 2.33
C GLY A 195 -5.32 6.45 1.12
N ILE A 196 -4.85 5.81 0.04
CA ILE A 196 -5.71 5.55 -1.12
C ILE A 196 -6.89 4.65 -0.73
N PRO A 197 -6.69 3.42 -0.19
CA PRO A 197 -7.82 2.58 0.21
C PRO A 197 -8.58 3.15 1.42
N TYR A 198 -7.97 4.02 2.24
CA TYR A 198 -8.67 4.71 3.32
C TYR A 198 -9.76 5.67 2.79
N LEU A 199 -9.48 6.37 1.69
CA LEU A 199 -10.40 7.35 1.10
C LEU A 199 -11.36 6.74 0.08
N LEU A 200 -10.97 5.68 -0.62
CA LEU A 200 -11.81 5.09 -1.66
C LEU A 200 -13.07 4.43 -1.09
N PRO A 201 -14.22 4.52 -1.80
CA PRO A 201 -15.41 3.73 -1.50
C PRO A 201 -15.20 2.25 -1.90
N HIS A 202 -16.09 1.37 -1.46
CA HIS A 202 -16.18 -0.05 -1.82
C HIS A 202 -14.94 -0.87 -1.42
N MET A 203 -14.21 -0.43 -0.38
CA MET A 203 -13.02 -1.10 0.10
C MET A 203 -13.34 -2.29 1.01
N HIS A 204 -12.50 -3.33 0.94
CA HIS A 204 -12.55 -4.51 1.79
C HIS A 204 -11.51 -4.44 2.92
N ASP A 205 -11.76 -5.18 3.99
CA ASP A 205 -10.92 -5.31 5.19
C ASP A 205 -9.45 -5.65 4.87
N ARG A 206 -9.20 -6.55 3.91
CA ARG A 206 -7.86 -7.04 3.54
C ARG A 206 -7.05 -6.08 2.66
N TYR A 207 -7.61 -4.96 2.20
CA TYR A 207 -6.89 -4.04 1.31
C TYR A 207 -5.79 -3.24 2.01
N PHE A 208 -5.72 -3.35 3.33
CA PHE A 208 -4.65 -2.75 4.15
C PHE A 208 -3.48 -3.71 4.43
N PHE A 209 -3.37 -4.83 3.71
CA PHE A 209 -2.32 -5.83 3.93
C PHE A 209 -0.91 -5.28 3.65
N ILE A 210 -0.67 -4.65 2.48
CA ILE A 210 0.62 -3.99 2.17
C ILE A 210 0.96 -2.90 3.19
N PRO A 211 0.06 -1.95 3.52
CA PRO A 211 0.32 -0.95 4.56
C PRO A 211 0.75 -1.54 5.90
N GLY A 212 0.10 -2.60 6.38
CA GLY A 212 0.44 -3.25 7.64
C GLY A 212 1.89 -3.77 7.67
N VAL A 213 2.28 -4.52 6.63
CA VAL A 213 3.65 -5.06 6.50
C VAL A 213 4.68 -3.93 6.31
N LEU A 214 4.38 -2.93 5.48
CA LEU A 214 5.30 -1.83 5.20
C LEU A 214 5.49 -0.93 6.43
N ALA A 215 4.43 -0.69 7.22
CA ALA A 215 4.49 0.06 8.46
C ALA A 215 5.42 -0.62 9.48
N LEU A 216 5.37 -1.96 9.58
CA LEU A 216 6.25 -2.72 10.45
C LEU A 216 7.73 -2.59 10.04
N VAL A 217 8.03 -2.65 8.74
CA VAL A 217 9.39 -2.43 8.21
C VAL A 217 9.87 -1.02 8.52
N LEU A 218 9.02 -0.02 8.36
CA LEU A 218 9.35 1.38 8.65
C LEU A 218 9.61 1.58 10.16
N ALA A 219 8.76 1.02 11.02
CA ALA A 219 8.94 1.05 12.48
C ALA A 219 10.23 0.35 12.91
N ALA A 220 10.59 -0.76 12.28
CA ALA A 220 11.86 -1.42 12.53
C ALA A 220 13.06 -0.60 12.06
N SER A 221 12.93 0.22 11.04
CA SER A 221 13.99 1.15 10.63
C SER A 221 14.14 2.34 11.59
N ASP A 222 13.04 2.77 12.21
CA ASP A 222 12.98 3.84 13.21
C ASP A 222 11.80 3.62 14.16
N LEU A 223 12.09 3.35 15.43
CA LEU A 223 11.08 3.03 16.46
C LEU A 223 10.05 4.14 16.71
N ARG A 224 10.30 5.37 16.28
CA ARG A 224 9.29 6.43 16.35
C ARG A 224 8.04 6.12 15.54
N PHE A 225 8.18 5.31 14.49
CA PHE A 225 7.04 4.81 13.72
C PHE A 225 6.30 3.64 14.40
N ALA A 226 6.75 3.13 15.54
CA ALA A 226 6.12 1.96 16.18
C ALA A 226 4.61 2.09 16.44
N PRO A 227 4.06 3.28 16.76
CA PRO A 227 2.61 3.42 16.91
C PRO A 227 1.83 3.17 15.61
N VAL A 228 2.43 3.42 14.42
CA VAL A 228 1.73 3.28 13.13
C VAL A 228 1.33 1.83 12.84
N PRO A 229 2.24 0.82 12.84
CA PRO A 229 1.84 -0.56 12.63
C PRO A 229 0.90 -1.11 13.71
N VAL A 230 1.05 -0.66 14.97
CA VAL A 230 0.16 -1.08 16.07
C VAL A 230 -1.27 -0.63 15.79
N LEU A 231 -1.48 0.64 15.46
CA LEU A 231 -2.81 1.18 15.17
C LEU A 231 -3.40 0.58 13.88
N ALA A 232 -2.60 0.43 12.83
CA ALA A 232 -3.04 -0.18 11.57
C ALA A 232 -3.43 -1.65 11.76
N GLU A 233 -2.67 -2.40 12.57
CA GLU A 233 -2.96 -3.79 12.88
C GLU A 233 -4.25 -3.92 13.70
N LEU A 234 -4.42 -3.12 14.75
CA LEU A 234 -5.65 -3.10 15.55
C LEU A 234 -6.88 -2.76 14.70
N ALA A 235 -6.75 -1.77 13.80
CA ALA A 235 -7.81 -1.39 12.88
C ALA A 235 -8.20 -2.56 11.95
N SER A 236 -7.21 -3.23 11.36
CA SER A 236 -7.43 -4.36 10.46
C SER A 236 -7.98 -5.59 11.20
N LEU A 237 -7.44 -5.90 12.39
CA LEU A 237 -7.93 -7.01 13.22
C LEU A 237 -9.37 -6.81 13.66
N HIS A 238 -9.76 -5.60 13.99
CA HIS A 238 -11.16 -5.28 14.33
C HIS A 238 -12.11 -5.68 13.18
N CYS A 239 -11.73 -5.35 11.94
CA CYS A 239 -12.50 -5.70 10.76
C CYS A 239 -12.43 -7.19 10.43
N TYR A 240 -11.26 -7.83 10.54
CA TYR A 240 -11.12 -9.29 10.36
C TYR A 240 -11.94 -10.07 11.37
N TYR A 241 -11.91 -9.64 12.64
CA TYR A 241 -12.74 -10.26 13.67
C TYR A 241 -14.23 -10.19 13.28
N ALA A 242 -14.71 -9.03 12.86
CA ALA A 242 -16.10 -8.87 12.44
C ALA A 242 -16.44 -9.74 11.22
N TYR A 243 -15.55 -9.92 10.27
CA TYR A 243 -15.74 -10.83 9.14
C TYR A 243 -15.89 -12.28 9.58
N PHE A 244 -15.02 -12.77 10.48
CA PHE A 244 -15.01 -14.17 10.90
C PHE A 244 -16.12 -14.49 11.90
N SER A 245 -16.40 -13.58 12.85
CA SER A 245 -17.41 -13.80 13.90
C SER A 245 -18.83 -13.39 13.46
N ARG A 246 -18.96 -12.65 12.32
CA ARG A 246 -20.19 -12.09 11.82
C ARG A 246 -20.82 -11.01 12.71
N TYR A 247 -20.08 -10.47 13.65
CA TYR A 247 -20.47 -9.33 14.46
C TYR A 247 -19.26 -8.46 14.80
N TYR A 248 -19.52 -7.17 15.04
CA TYR A 248 -18.48 -6.24 15.49
C TYR A 248 -18.38 -6.26 17.01
N LEU A 249 -17.15 -6.43 17.53
CA LEU A 249 -16.87 -6.32 18.96
C LEU A 249 -17.09 -4.88 19.46
N PHE A 250 -16.73 -3.90 18.63
CA PHE A 250 -16.94 -2.47 18.85
C PHE A 250 -17.61 -1.88 17.60
N GLN A 251 -18.03 -0.60 17.66
CA GLN A 251 -18.62 0.07 16.51
C GLN A 251 -17.66 0.06 15.29
N PRO A 252 -18.16 -0.15 14.06
CA PRO A 252 -17.32 -0.19 12.85
C PRO A 252 -16.41 1.03 12.67
N ARG A 253 -16.87 2.21 13.11
CA ARG A 253 -16.10 3.46 13.03
C ARG A 253 -14.76 3.41 13.74
N ILE A 254 -14.60 2.59 14.80
CA ILE A 254 -13.35 2.48 15.55
C ILE A 254 -12.22 1.99 14.66
N GLY A 255 -12.47 1.04 13.75
CA GLY A 255 -11.48 0.63 12.76
C GLY A 255 -11.01 1.80 11.87
N GLY A 256 -11.95 2.62 11.39
CA GLY A 256 -11.65 3.81 10.60
C GLY A 256 -10.88 4.88 11.39
N GLU A 257 -11.25 5.12 12.65
CA GLU A 257 -10.57 6.08 13.54
C GLU A 257 -9.13 5.65 13.84
N LEU A 258 -8.89 4.37 14.15
CA LEU A 258 -7.55 3.83 14.37
C LEU A 258 -6.68 3.93 13.11
N MET A 259 -7.23 3.62 11.94
CA MET A 259 -6.51 3.73 10.68
C MET A 259 -6.21 5.19 10.32
N LEU A 260 -7.14 6.12 10.60
CA LEU A 260 -6.90 7.56 10.46
C LEU A 260 -5.74 8.02 11.34
N ALA A 261 -5.74 7.63 12.61
CA ALA A 261 -4.66 7.96 13.54
C ALA A 261 -3.31 7.42 13.03
N ALA A 262 -3.27 6.17 12.53
CA ALA A 262 -2.07 5.60 11.91
C ALA A 262 -1.58 6.42 10.71
N LEU A 263 -2.49 6.84 9.81
CA LEU A 263 -2.19 7.65 8.64
C LEU A 263 -1.65 9.04 9.02
N LEU A 264 -2.30 9.71 9.96
CA LEU A 264 -1.87 11.04 10.44
C LEU A 264 -0.49 10.98 11.11
N LEU A 265 -0.22 9.96 11.91
CA LEU A 265 1.09 9.74 12.51
C LEU A 265 2.14 9.45 11.43
N CYS A 266 1.82 8.66 10.42
CA CYS A 266 2.72 8.39 9.30
C CYS A 266 3.08 9.68 8.55
N ILE A 267 2.10 10.56 8.29
CA ILE A 267 2.33 11.88 7.67
C ILE A 267 3.23 12.74 8.56
N ALA A 268 2.94 12.83 9.87
CA ALA A 268 3.71 13.63 10.81
C ALA A 268 5.17 13.15 10.92
N TYR A 269 5.41 11.85 11.03
CA TYR A 269 6.77 11.30 11.09
C TYR A 269 7.52 11.46 9.76
N THR A 270 6.85 11.31 8.63
CA THR A 270 7.44 11.57 7.31
C THR A 270 7.88 13.03 7.19
N ALA A 271 7.06 13.98 7.66
CA ALA A 271 7.42 15.40 7.69
C ALA A 271 8.64 15.69 8.58
N VAL A 272 8.82 14.94 9.67
CA VAL A 272 10.04 15.06 10.52
C VAL A 272 11.30 14.64 9.75
N TYR A 273 11.22 13.59 8.92
CA TYR A 273 12.36 13.20 8.07
C TYR A 273 12.71 14.25 7.03
N VAL A 274 11.71 14.86 6.40
CA VAL A 274 11.91 15.97 5.46
C VAL A 274 12.61 17.15 6.14
N ARG A 275 12.21 17.51 7.37
CA ARG A 275 12.85 18.59 8.14
C ARG A 275 14.30 18.27 8.52
N LYS A 276 14.59 17.02 8.86
CA LYS A 276 15.97 16.60 9.18
C LYS A 276 16.87 16.65 7.97
N ALA A 277 16.40 16.22 6.81
CA ALA A 277 17.15 16.32 5.56
C ALA A 277 17.55 17.79 5.26
N ARG A 278 16.69 18.76 5.61
CA ARG A 278 16.99 20.21 5.49
C ARG A 278 18.18 20.66 6.34
N LYS A 279 18.33 20.13 7.56
CA LYS A 279 19.42 20.56 8.48
C LYS A 279 20.80 20.12 7.98
N PHE A 280 20.91 19.00 7.28
CA PHE A 280 22.17 18.53 6.70
C PHE A 280 22.59 19.31 5.46
N GLU A 281 21.67 20.00 4.74
CA GLU A 281 22.01 20.87 3.61
C GLU A 281 22.51 22.26 4.05
N ILE A 282 22.14 22.72 5.25
CA ILE A 282 22.46 24.06 5.76
C ILE A 282 23.78 24.06 6.56
N ASN A 283 24.20 22.91 7.07
CA ASN A 283 25.49 22.69 7.75
C ASN A 283 26.17 21.48 7.10
N PRO A 284 26.90 21.68 5.96
CA PRO A 284 27.68 20.63 5.32
C PRO A 284 28.85 20.15 6.18
#